data_630ec52a2ae3252ea4f6d6d641f80b7b
#
_entry.id   630ec52a2ae3252ea4f6d6d641f80b7b
#
_cell.length_a   1.000
_cell.length_b   1.000
_cell.length_c   1.000
_cell.angle_alpha   90.00
_cell.angle_beta   90.00
_cell.angle_gamma   90.00
#
_symmetry.space_group_name_H-M   'P 1'
#
loop_
_entity.id
_entity.type
_entity.pdbx_description
1 polymer ?
#
loop_
_entity_poly.entity_id
_entity_poly.type
_entity_poly.pdbx_seq_one_letter_code
_entity_poly.pdbx_strand_id
1 'polypeptide(L)'
;MIAYPDTSFLCAIYRKQANSAQAAAHFAGMPEPLHVASPLLFEFKQSVRWQAYFHLKDPTRGYDRYTAQAALAQLQIDLVSGALVIVPVDWADVASIAERLSAQYTWTEGCRGFDILHVATALHLGATQFLTFDGKQKDLAEAEGLVVPLS
;
A
#
# COMPACT_ATOMS: atom_id res chain seq x y z
N MET A 1 4.18 -16.17 -1.88
CA MET A 1 3.61 -14.89 -1.40
C MET A 1 2.11 -15.02 -1.28
N ILE A 2 1.55 -14.73 -0.10
CA ILE A 2 0.10 -14.81 0.13
C ILE A 2 -0.54 -13.45 -0.12
N ALA A 3 0.03 -12.37 0.43
CA ALA A 3 -0.57 -11.05 0.41
C ALA A 3 0.38 -9.95 -0.09
N TYR A 4 -0.17 -8.97 -0.80
CA TYR A 4 0.50 -7.73 -1.21
C TYR A 4 -0.33 -6.53 -0.75
N PRO A 5 0.28 -5.52 -0.10
CA PRO A 5 -0.43 -4.34 0.38
C PRO A 5 -0.44 -3.21 -0.65
N ASP A 6 -1.36 -2.28 -0.46
CA ASP A 6 -1.28 -0.94 -1.03
C ASP A 6 -0.79 0.09 0.00
N THR A 7 -0.72 1.34 -0.42
CA THR A 7 -0.33 2.46 0.44
C THR A 7 -1.30 2.69 1.59
N SER A 8 -2.60 2.45 1.41
CA SER A 8 -3.61 2.65 2.46
C SER A 8 -3.41 1.68 3.63
N PHE A 9 -3.02 0.45 3.35
CA PHE A 9 -2.68 -0.53 4.38
C PHE A 9 -1.43 -0.15 5.16
N LEU A 10 -0.34 0.27 4.47
CA LEU A 10 0.86 0.75 5.15
C LEU A 10 0.57 2.00 5.99
N CYS A 11 -0.23 2.93 5.49
CA CYS A 11 -0.68 4.08 6.27
C CYS A 11 -1.44 3.66 7.53
N ALA A 12 -2.29 2.64 7.46
CA ALA A 12 -3.03 2.16 8.62
C ALA A 12 -2.10 1.53 9.67
N ILE A 13 -1.02 0.86 9.27
CA ILE A 13 -0.02 0.30 10.20
C ILE A 13 0.81 1.39 10.87
N TYR A 14 1.36 2.34 10.08
CA TYR A 14 2.39 3.27 10.55
C TYR A 14 1.87 4.65 10.95
N ARG A 15 0.61 4.96 10.65
CA ARG A 15 -0.06 6.20 11.02
C ARG A 15 -1.27 5.88 11.90
N LYS A 16 -1.57 6.75 12.86
CA LYS A 16 -2.76 6.57 13.69
C LYS A 16 -4.01 7.00 12.93
N GLN A 17 -4.87 6.05 12.60
CA GLN A 17 -6.17 6.26 11.94
C GLN A 17 -7.19 5.22 12.41
N ALA A 18 -8.46 5.38 11.98
CA ALA A 18 -9.58 4.56 12.47
C ALA A 18 -9.38 3.05 12.26
N ASN A 19 -8.73 2.65 11.17
CA ASN A 19 -8.48 1.25 10.80
C ASN A 19 -7.13 0.69 11.27
N SER A 20 -6.36 1.45 12.07
CA SER A 20 -5.02 1.03 12.52
C SER A 20 -5.04 -0.23 13.38
N ALA A 21 -6.03 -0.38 14.26
CA ALA A 21 -6.13 -1.58 15.10
C ALA A 21 -6.39 -2.84 14.25
N GLN A 22 -7.25 -2.76 13.24
CA GLN A 22 -7.53 -3.85 12.31
C GLN A 22 -6.30 -4.21 11.47
N ALA A 23 -5.61 -3.21 10.93
CA ALA A 23 -4.37 -3.40 10.15
C ALA A 23 -3.27 -4.05 10.99
N ALA A 24 -3.05 -3.56 12.21
CA ALA A 24 -2.03 -4.11 13.13
C ALA A 24 -2.33 -5.56 13.53
N ALA A 25 -3.58 -5.88 13.81
CA ALA A 25 -4.00 -7.25 14.15
C ALA A 25 -3.79 -8.19 12.97
N HIS A 26 -4.15 -7.76 11.75
CA HIS A 26 -3.92 -8.55 10.54
C HIS A 26 -2.43 -8.77 10.28
N PHE A 27 -1.63 -7.71 10.34
CA PHE A 27 -0.17 -7.77 10.13
C PHE A 27 0.52 -8.70 11.15
N ALA A 28 0.16 -8.58 12.43
CA ALA A 28 0.71 -9.44 13.48
C ALA A 28 0.33 -10.93 13.32
N GLY A 29 -0.80 -11.22 12.70
CA GLY A 29 -1.28 -12.58 12.43
C GLY A 29 -0.79 -13.20 11.12
N MET A 30 0.00 -12.47 10.32
CA MET A 30 0.46 -13.00 9.03
C MET A 30 1.46 -14.15 9.21
N PRO A 31 1.34 -15.25 8.43
CA PRO A 31 2.24 -16.41 8.54
C PRO A 31 3.61 -16.19 7.87
N GLU A 32 3.74 -15.13 7.10
CA GLU A 32 4.97 -14.78 6.35
C GLU A 32 5.22 -13.27 6.44
N PRO A 33 6.47 -12.80 6.18
CA PRO A 33 6.76 -11.37 6.08
C PRO A 33 5.87 -10.67 5.05
N LEU A 34 5.56 -9.41 5.29
CA LEU A 34 4.84 -8.59 4.33
C LEU A 34 5.78 -8.18 3.20
N HIS A 35 5.48 -8.62 1.99
CA HIS A 35 6.27 -8.30 0.81
C HIS A 35 5.83 -6.96 0.21
N VAL A 36 6.79 -6.12 -0.12
CA VAL A 36 6.57 -4.77 -0.66
C VAL A 36 7.50 -4.50 -1.83
N ALA A 37 7.05 -3.70 -2.78
CA ALA A 37 7.88 -3.24 -3.87
C ALA A 37 8.37 -1.79 -3.63
N SER A 38 9.47 -1.40 -4.25
CA SER A 38 10.07 -0.07 -4.06
C SER A 38 9.13 1.10 -4.38
N PRO A 39 8.30 1.09 -5.44
CA PRO A 39 7.35 2.18 -5.70
C PRO A 39 6.29 2.32 -4.61
N LEU A 40 5.81 1.22 -4.03
CA LEU A 40 4.88 1.26 -2.89
C LEU A 40 5.52 1.96 -1.68
N LEU A 41 6.76 1.61 -1.36
CA LEU A 41 7.51 2.28 -0.29
C LEU A 41 7.73 3.77 -0.56
N PHE A 42 8.03 4.12 -1.82
CA PHE A 42 8.16 5.52 -2.21
C PHE A 42 6.85 6.27 -2.00
N GLU A 43 5.73 5.75 -2.49
CA GLU A 43 4.42 6.39 -2.33
C GLU A 43 4.05 6.53 -0.86
N PHE A 44 4.23 5.49 -0.05
CA PHE A 44 4.00 5.55 1.39
C PHE A 44 4.84 6.65 2.06
N LYS A 45 6.17 6.66 1.84
CA LYS A 45 7.06 7.69 2.41
C LYS A 45 6.68 9.10 1.95
N GLN A 46 6.29 9.25 0.69
CA GLN A 46 5.82 10.52 0.16
C GLN A 46 4.52 10.97 0.83
N SER A 47 3.57 10.04 1.05
CA SER A 47 2.32 10.35 1.75
C SER A 47 2.56 10.82 3.19
N VAL A 48 3.51 10.20 3.91
CA VAL A 48 3.90 10.60 5.26
C VAL A 48 4.49 12.01 5.28
N ARG A 49 5.36 12.33 4.31
CA ARG A 49 5.97 13.67 4.19
C ARG A 49 4.94 14.74 3.81
N TRP A 50 3.94 14.40 2.99
CA TRP A 50 2.83 15.29 2.66
C TRP A 50 2.01 15.68 3.89
N GLN A 51 1.76 14.78 4.82
CA GLN A 51 1.06 15.10 6.07
C GLN A 51 1.82 16.13 6.90
N ALA A 52 3.14 16.01 6.98
CA ALA A 52 3.98 16.99 7.68
C ALA A 52 3.98 18.35 6.97
N TYR A 53 3.98 18.37 5.64
CA TYR A 53 3.87 19.58 4.85
C TYR A 53 2.51 20.27 5.07
N PHE A 54 1.40 19.53 5.07
CA PHE A 54 0.08 20.10 5.35
C PHE A 54 0.02 20.70 6.76
N HIS A 55 0.58 20.01 7.74
CA HIS A 55 0.64 20.51 9.12
C HIS A 55 1.48 21.79 9.25
N LEU A 56 2.57 21.89 8.50
CA LEU A 56 3.40 23.11 8.46
C LEU A 56 2.62 24.33 7.92
N LYS A 57 1.72 24.10 6.96
CA LYS A 57 0.89 25.16 6.37
C LYS A 57 -0.36 25.46 7.20
N ASP A 58 -0.93 24.44 7.82
CA ASP A 58 -2.14 24.53 8.64
C ASP A 58 -2.05 23.46 9.75
N PRO A 59 -1.76 23.85 11.01
CA PRO A 59 -1.61 22.93 12.13
C PRO A 59 -2.86 22.11 12.48
N THR A 60 -4.02 22.43 11.91
CA THR A 60 -5.24 21.60 12.05
C THR A 60 -5.29 20.42 11.09
N ARG A 61 -4.34 20.32 10.16
CA ARG A 61 -4.24 19.30 9.12
C ARG A 61 -2.97 18.48 9.29
N GLY A 62 -3.05 17.21 8.87
CA GLY A 62 -1.90 16.33 8.92
C GLY A 62 -1.35 16.10 10.34
N TYR A 63 -0.06 15.91 10.45
CA TYR A 63 0.67 15.78 11.71
C TYR A 63 2.08 16.37 11.57
N ASP A 64 2.70 16.70 12.71
CA ASP A 64 3.98 17.36 12.74
C ASP A 64 5.13 16.48 12.19
N ARG A 65 6.26 17.11 11.93
CA ARG A 65 7.44 16.43 11.39
C ARG A 65 7.99 15.35 12.32
N TYR A 66 7.87 15.53 13.62
CA TYR A 66 8.32 14.54 14.60
C TYR A 66 7.50 13.23 14.46
N THR A 67 6.17 13.34 14.39
CA THR A 67 5.26 12.21 14.16
C THR A 67 5.54 11.53 12.82
N ALA A 68 5.78 12.31 11.75
CA ALA A 68 6.15 11.78 10.45
C ALA A 68 7.47 10.97 10.50
N GLN A 69 8.49 11.52 11.17
CA GLN A 69 9.78 10.83 11.34
C GLN A 69 9.66 9.55 12.15
N ALA A 70 8.80 9.53 13.17
CA ALA A 70 8.54 8.32 13.97
C ALA A 70 7.91 7.20 13.11
N ALA A 71 6.97 7.53 12.23
CA ALA A 71 6.38 6.57 11.29
C ALA A 71 7.43 5.99 10.32
N LEU A 72 8.30 6.84 9.77
CA LEU A 72 9.38 6.41 8.87
C LEU A 72 10.43 5.56 9.61
N ALA A 73 10.72 5.87 10.88
CA ALA A 73 11.64 5.10 11.70
C ALA A 73 11.08 3.70 12.00
N GLN A 74 9.78 3.57 12.29
CA GLN A 74 9.15 2.27 12.52
C GLN A 74 9.17 1.42 11.25
N LEU A 75 8.87 1.99 10.09
CA LEU A 75 9.03 1.31 8.79
C LEU A 75 10.45 0.75 8.62
N GLN A 76 11.47 1.55 8.96
CA GLN A 76 12.86 1.12 8.86
C GLN A 76 13.19 -0.03 9.83
N ILE A 77 12.64 -0.01 11.03
CA ILE A 77 12.78 -1.10 12.01
C ILE A 77 12.18 -2.39 11.43
N ASP A 78 11.00 -2.33 10.84
CA ASP A 78 10.32 -3.49 10.28
C ASP A 78 11.04 -4.04 9.04
N LEU A 79 11.67 -3.19 8.23
CA LEU A 79 12.54 -3.62 7.13
C LEU A 79 13.81 -4.31 7.64
N VAL A 80 14.46 -3.78 8.68
CA VAL A 80 15.68 -4.37 9.26
C VAL A 80 15.38 -5.69 9.97
N SER A 81 14.24 -5.78 10.66
CA SER A 81 13.82 -7.02 11.35
C SER A 81 13.33 -8.12 10.40
N GLY A 82 13.06 -7.77 9.15
CA GLY A 82 12.50 -8.70 8.16
C GLY A 82 10.99 -8.90 8.28
N ALA A 83 10.29 -8.11 9.09
CA ALA A 83 8.83 -8.11 9.11
C ALA A 83 8.24 -7.58 7.78
N LEU A 84 8.93 -6.62 7.16
CA LEU A 84 8.73 -6.21 5.77
C LEU A 84 9.93 -6.64 4.93
N VAL A 85 9.66 -7.15 3.73
CA VAL A 85 10.70 -7.56 2.77
C VAL A 85 10.49 -6.88 1.42
N ILE A 86 11.52 -6.18 0.96
CA ILE A 86 11.51 -5.61 -0.40
C ILE A 86 11.77 -6.73 -1.39
N VAL A 87 10.85 -6.93 -2.32
CA VAL A 87 10.97 -7.96 -3.35
C VAL A 87 11.37 -7.37 -4.70
N PRO A 88 12.20 -8.09 -5.47
CA PRO A 88 12.48 -7.71 -6.86
C PRO A 88 11.22 -7.90 -7.71
N VAL A 89 11.05 -7.03 -8.68
CA VAL A 89 9.89 -7.00 -9.57
C VAL A 89 10.37 -6.79 -11.01
N ASP A 90 9.83 -7.56 -11.95
CA ASP A 90 9.99 -7.25 -13.38
C ASP A 90 9.00 -6.13 -13.77
N TRP A 91 9.54 -4.93 -13.84
CA TRP A 91 8.74 -3.73 -14.13
C TRP A 91 8.20 -3.70 -15.56
N ALA A 92 8.81 -4.42 -16.50
CA ALA A 92 8.28 -4.52 -17.86
C ALA A 92 6.99 -5.36 -17.87
N ASP A 93 6.96 -6.46 -17.12
CA ASP A 93 5.76 -7.27 -16.97
C ASP A 93 4.67 -6.53 -16.18
N VAL A 94 5.02 -5.89 -15.05
CA VAL A 94 4.07 -5.07 -14.28
C VAL A 94 3.49 -3.96 -15.14
N ALA A 95 4.28 -3.28 -15.95
CA ALA A 95 3.77 -2.24 -16.86
C ALA A 95 2.80 -2.80 -17.90
N SER A 96 3.05 -3.99 -18.42
CA SER A 96 2.13 -4.67 -19.35
C SER A 96 0.80 -5.02 -18.68
N ILE A 97 0.84 -5.55 -17.46
CA ILE A 97 -0.39 -5.82 -16.67
C ILE A 97 -1.13 -4.51 -16.37
N ALA A 98 -0.42 -3.48 -15.93
CA ALA A 98 -1.00 -2.18 -15.63
C ALA A 98 -1.69 -1.55 -16.84
N GLU A 99 -1.08 -1.63 -18.03
CA GLU A 99 -1.69 -1.16 -19.28
C GLU A 99 -3.00 -1.92 -19.59
N ARG A 100 -3.02 -3.23 -19.43
CA ARG A 100 -4.22 -4.05 -19.58
C ARG A 100 -5.32 -3.62 -18.61
N LEU A 101 -5.00 -3.44 -17.33
CA LEU A 101 -5.95 -2.98 -16.31
C LEU A 101 -6.48 -1.58 -16.62
N SER A 102 -5.59 -0.67 -17.01
CA SER A 102 -5.97 0.69 -17.40
C SER A 102 -6.95 0.69 -18.58
N ALA A 103 -6.64 -0.06 -19.64
CA ALA A 103 -7.49 -0.16 -20.80
C ALA A 103 -8.86 -0.79 -20.51
N GLN A 104 -8.92 -1.69 -19.53
CA GLN A 104 -10.16 -2.38 -19.16
C GLN A 104 -11.03 -1.57 -18.19
N TYR A 105 -10.46 -0.91 -17.19
CA TYR A 105 -11.20 -0.36 -16.06
C TYR A 105 -11.22 1.16 -15.97
N THR A 106 -10.17 1.86 -16.43
CA THR A 106 -10.08 3.32 -16.20
C THR A 106 -11.19 4.11 -16.88
N TRP A 107 -11.64 3.69 -18.04
CA TRP A 107 -12.70 4.38 -18.80
C TRP A 107 -14.03 4.49 -18.04
N THR A 108 -14.34 3.50 -17.21
CA THR A 108 -15.61 3.44 -16.47
C THR A 108 -15.45 3.69 -14.98
N GLU A 109 -14.35 3.21 -14.38
CA GLU A 109 -14.13 3.26 -12.93
C GLU A 109 -13.21 4.41 -12.48
N GLY A 110 -12.50 5.04 -13.41
CA GLY A 110 -11.61 6.17 -13.11
C GLY A 110 -10.46 5.82 -12.19
N CYS A 111 -9.80 4.68 -12.42
CA CYS A 111 -8.67 4.22 -11.63
C CYS A 111 -7.45 5.14 -11.79
N ARG A 112 -6.75 5.41 -10.67
CA ARG A 112 -5.51 6.19 -10.68
C ARG A 112 -4.30 5.32 -11.03
N GLY A 113 -3.24 5.93 -11.57
CA GLY A 113 -2.07 5.21 -12.03
C GLY A 113 -1.40 4.37 -10.94
N PHE A 114 -1.20 4.88 -9.72
CA PHE A 114 -0.61 4.12 -8.62
C PHE A 114 -1.54 3.01 -8.10
N ASP A 115 -2.85 3.23 -8.08
CA ASP A 115 -3.83 2.22 -7.69
C ASP A 115 -3.75 1.00 -8.63
N ILE A 116 -3.69 1.26 -9.94
CA ILE A 116 -3.47 0.22 -10.95
C ILE A 116 -2.12 -0.46 -10.78
N LEU A 117 -1.06 0.33 -10.52
CA LEU A 117 0.30 -0.20 -10.38
C LEU A 117 0.41 -1.17 -9.19
N HIS A 118 -0.25 -0.88 -8.08
CA HIS A 118 -0.24 -1.77 -6.92
C HIS A 118 -0.96 -3.09 -7.19
N VAL A 119 -2.12 -3.06 -7.81
CA VAL A 119 -2.85 -4.29 -8.20
C VAL A 119 -2.06 -5.07 -9.25
N ALA A 120 -1.50 -4.40 -10.26
CA ALA A 120 -0.65 -5.04 -11.27
C ALA A 120 0.57 -5.71 -10.65
N THR A 121 1.20 -5.07 -9.65
CA THR A 121 2.35 -5.65 -8.93
C THR A 121 1.92 -6.89 -8.13
N ALA A 122 0.77 -6.85 -7.45
CA ALA A 122 0.22 -8.00 -6.74
C ALA A 122 -0.01 -9.19 -7.68
N LEU A 123 -0.61 -8.95 -8.84
CA LEU A 123 -0.85 -9.97 -9.87
C LEU A 123 0.46 -10.55 -10.41
N HIS A 124 1.43 -9.70 -10.75
CA HIS A 124 2.76 -10.11 -11.21
C HIS A 124 3.46 -11.02 -10.20
N LEU A 125 3.38 -10.68 -8.92
CA LEU A 125 4.01 -11.44 -7.84
C LEU A 125 3.24 -12.72 -7.47
N GLY A 126 2.08 -12.97 -8.07
CA GLY A 126 1.24 -14.14 -7.78
C GLY A 126 0.60 -14.09 -6.39
N ALA A 127 0.38 -12.90 -5.83
CA ALA A 127 -0.35 -12.74 -4.59
C ALA A 127 -1.78 -13.29 -4.73
N THR A 128 -2.30 -13.87 -3.67
CA THR A 128 -3.71 -14.33 -3.60
C THR A 128 -4.60 -13.36 -2.85
N GLN A 129 -4.00 -12.50 -2.02
CA GLN A 129 -4.68 -11.47 -1.26
C GLN A 129 -4.11 -10.08 -1.57
N PHE A 130 -5.00 -9.10 -1.55
CA PHE A 130 -4.64 -7.69 -1.67
C PHE A 130 -5.09 -6.94 -0.41
N LEU A 131 -4.15 -6.31 0.29
CA LEU A 131 -4.42 -5.64 1.56
C LEU A 131 -4.63 -4.15 1.32
N THR A 132 -5.87 -3.71 1.37
CA THR A 132 -6.25 -2.31 1.13
C THR A 132 -7.42 -1.89 2.00
N PHE A 133 -7.49 -0.60 2.31
CA PHE A 133 -8.66 0.08 2.87
C PHE A 133 -9.27 1.09 1.87
N ASP A 134 -8.75 1.12 0.65
CA ASP A 134 -9.30 1.94 -0.44
C ASP A 134 -10.35 1.15 -1.23
N GLY A 135 -11.59 1.65 -1.25
CA GLY A 135 -12.71 0.98 -1.90
C GLY A 135 -12.52 0.77 -3.40
N LYS A 136 -11.91 1.74 -4.11
CA LYS A 136 -11.66 1.61 -5.55
C LYS A 136 -10.59 0.57 -5.86
N GLN A 137 -9.52 0.51 -5.05
CA GLN A 137 -8.51 -0.53 -5.20
C GLN A 137 -9.05 -1.90 -4.83
N LYS A 138 -9.93 -1.98 -3.81
CA LYS A 138 -10.65 -3.21 -3.47
C LYS A 138 -11.45 -3.73 -4.66
N ASP A 139 -12.30 -2.88 -5.24
CA ASP A 139 -13.15 -3.27 -6.37
C ASP A 139 -12.31 -3.78 -7.56
N LEU A 140 -11.21 -3.09 -7.87
CA LEU A 140 -10.28 -3.50 -8.93
C LEU A 140 -9.60 -4.84 -8.62
N ALA A 141 -9.10 -5.01 -7.39
CA ALA A 141 -8.43 -6.24 -6.97
C ALA A 141 -9.37 -7.46 -6.99
N GLU A 142 -10.61 -7.29 -6.50
CA GLU A 142 -11.63 -8.34 -6.52
C GLU A 142 -12.06 -8.71 -7.95
N ALA A 143 -12.18 -7.71 -8.84
CA ALA A 143 -12.47 -7.95 -10.27
C ALA A 143 -11.38 -8.78 -10.96
N GLU A 144 -10.14 -8.69 -10.50
CA GLU A 144 -9.00 -9.47 -10.98
C GLU A 144 -8.77 -10.78 -10.19
N GLY A 145 -9.70 -11.15 -9.32
CA GLY A 145 -9.69 -12.42 -8.59
C GLY A 145 -8.85 -12.45 -7.33
N LEU A 146 -8.35 -11.30 -6.84
CA LEU A 146 -7.66 -11.23 -5.56
C LEU A 146 -8.68 -11.19 -4.42
N VAL A 147 -8.37 -11.84 -3.30
CA VAL A 147 -9.17 -11.75 -2.08
C VAL A 147 -8.77 -10.49 -1.30
N VAL A 148 -9.74 -9.68 -0.90
CA VAL A 148 -9.51 -8.50 -0.05
C VAL A 148 -10.07 -8.77 1.34
N PRO A 149 -9.24 -9.19 2.32
CA PRO A 149 -9.69 -9.63 3.64
C PRO A 149 -10.06 -8.49 4.59
N LEU A 150 -9.75 -7.25 4.20
CA LEU A 150 -9.97 -6.05 5.00
C LEU A 150 -11.05 -5.16 4.38
N SER A 151 -11.81 -4.50 5.24
CA SER A 151 -12.90 -3.59 4.79
C SER A 151 -13.17 -2.52 5.85
#